data_c626c0042cb655da6cb5624847542ac6
#
_entry.id   c626c0042cb655da6cb5624847542ac6
#
_cell.length_a   1.000
_cell.length_b   1.000
_cell.length_c   1.000
_cell.angle_alpha   90.00
_cell.angle_beta   90.00
_cell.angle_gamma   90.00
#
_symmetry.space_group_name_H-M   'P 1'
#
loop_
_entity.id
_entity.type
_entity.pdbx_description
1 polymer ?
#
loop_
_entity_poly.entity_id
_entity_poly.type
_entity_poly.pdbx_seq_one_letter_code
_entity_poly.pdbx_strand_id
1 'polypeptide(L)'
;MNTSGIESFAKDFAKEYFSWKNNKEVIEKRMSNLGQYLTEEGLTLSQDMVRADIPTSSEVQSVKILDVEKNSEEFTVSFLVEQKIMEGKKAQVISSAYRLTIFEDENGNHVVTSLPTMIAKPEKAEYEVKQVESDSEIDAKTTEEITEFLETFFKLYPTASEKELEYYVENNVIQPINTNLKFVEITNPIYFETKDSVRVKVIVKYLDDVEKVTHDFQYNLLLSKAENWKITNCE
;
A
#
# COMPACT_ATOMS: atom_id res chain seq x y z
N MET A 1 -7.13 -16.13 -8.79
CA MET A 1 -6.31 -17.17 -8.16
C MET A 1 -6.13 -16.79 -6.69
N ASN A 2 -6.35 -17.69 -5.74
CA ASN A 2 -6.13 -17.38 -4.33
C ASN A 2 -4.70 -17.80 -3.94
N THR A 3 -3.83 -16.85 -3.66
CA THR A 3 -2.42 -17.06 -3.29
C THR A 3 -2.17 -16.95 -1.79
N SER A 4 -3.22 -16.73 -0.98
CA SER A 4 -3.09 -16.44 0.45
C SER A 4 -2.38 -17.55 1.25
N GLY A 5 -2.57 -18.82 0.89
CA GLY A 5 -1.89 -19.97 1.51
C GLY A 5 -0.39 -19.93 1.24
N ILE A 6 0.00 -19.71 -0.02
CA ILE A 6 1.40 -19.60 -0.46
C ILE A 6 2.09 -18.40 0.20
N GLU A 7 1.41 -17.26 0.25
CA GLU A 7 1.95 -16.05 0.89
C GLU A 7 2.17 -16.24 2.40
N SER A 8 1.22 -16.88 3.08
CA SER A 8 1.36 -17.20 4.51
C SER A 8 2.51 -18.13 4.76
N PHE A 9 2.59 -19.23 3.99
CA PHE A 9 3.68 -20.21 4.08
C PHE A 9 5.05 -19.56 3.83
N ALA A 10 5.18 -18.73 2.77
CA ALA A 10 6.41 -18.01 2.46
C ALA A 10 6.82 -17.04 3.59
N LYS A 11 5.86 -16.32 4.19
CA LYS A 11 6.14 -15.43 5.33
C LYS A 11 6.63 -16.18 6.56
N ASP A 12 6.00 -17.31 6.88
CA ASP A 12 6.36 -18.10 8.06
C ASP A 12 7.71 -18.80 7.86
N PHE A 13 7.96 -19.36 6.66
CA PHE A 13 9.28 -19.83 6.28
C PHE A 13 10.34 -18.74 6.40
N ALA A 14 10.11 -17.56 5.82
CA ALA A 14 11.09 -16.47 5.85
C ALA A 14 11.41 -16.02 7.29
N LYS A 15 10.42 -15.96 8.18
CA LYS A 15 10.65 -15.65 9.61
C LYS A 15 11.56 -16.68 10.26
N GLU A 16 11.33 -17.96 10.02
CA GLU A 16 12.15 -19.03 10.60
C GLU A 16 13.54 -19.07 9.95
N TYR A 17 13.62 -18.92 8.63
CA TYR A 17 14.87 -19.00 7.86
C TYR A 17 15.83 -17.85 8.18
N PHE A 18 15.34 -16.63 8.29
CA PHE A 18 16.14 -15.43 8.49
C PHE A 18 16.27 -14.98 9.96
N SER A 19 15.67 -15.73 10.92
CA SER A 19 15.87 -15.48 12.34
C SER A 19 16.81 -16.52 12.95
N TRP A 20 17.78 -16.08 13.74
CA TRP A 20 18.68 -16.97 14.50
C TRP A 20 19.24 -16.29 15.75
N LYS A 21 19.72 -17.11 16.68
CA LYS A 21 20.53 -16.66 17.82
C LYS A 21 21.77 -17.51 17.89
N ASN A 22 22.89 -16.93 18.31
CA ASN A 22 24.13 -17.65 18.52
C ASN A 22 24.04 -18.46 19.82
N ASN A 23 23.30 -19.57 19.76
CA ASN A 23 23.15 -20.54 20.84
C ASN A 23 22.89 -21.91 20.23
N LYS A 24 23.64 -22.92 20.64
CA LYS A 24 23.57 -24.26 20.05
C LYS A 24 22.17 -24.86 20.07
N GLU A 25 21.47 -24.79 21.20
CA GLU A 25 20.11 -25.35 21.34
C GLU A 25 19.11 -24.61 20.41
N VAL A 26 19.27 -23.28 20.26
CA VAL A 26 18.41 -22.48 19.37
C VAL A 26 18.70 -22.81 17.91
N ILE A 27 19.96 -23.03 17.53
CA ILE A 27 20.35 -23.46 16.19
C ILE A 27 19.75 -24.82 15.85
N GLU A 28 19.88 -25.80 16.77
CA GLU A 28 19.31 -27.14 16.60
C GLU A 28 17.78 -27.09 16.46
N LYS A 29 17.11 -26.32 17.32
CA LYS A 29 15.66 -26.12 17.24
C LYS A 29 15.24 -25.46 15.92
N ARG A 30 15.96 -24.42 15.47
CA ARG A 30 15.73 -23.78 14.17
C ARG A 30 15.83 -24.77 13.02
N MET A 31 16.84 -25.63 13.00
CA MET A 31 17.00 -26.67 11.98
C MET A 31 15.83 -27.67 11.99
N SER A 32 15.37 -28.08 13.18
CA SER A 32 14.17 -28.91 13.32
C SER A 32 12.92 -28.22 12.78
N ASN A 33 12.73 -26.92 13.05
CA ASN A 33 11.60 -26.14 12.54
C ASN A 33 11.67 -26.01 11.02
N LEU A 34 12.85 -25.72 10.45
CA LEU A 34 13.05 -25.61 9.00
C LEU A 34 12.74 -26.90 8.25
N GLY A 35 12.86 -28.05 8.90
CA GLY A 35 12.46 -29.34 8.35
C GLY A 35 10.96 -29.45 8.00
N GLN A 36 10.12 -28.52 8.50
CA GLN A 36 8.69 -28.42 8.14
C GLN A 36 8.46 -27.65 6.82
N TYR A 37 9.48 -26.96 6.35
CA TYR A 37 9.39 -26.09 5.17
C TYR A 37 10.25 -26.56 4.00
N LEU A 38 11.40 -27.16 4.29
CA LEU A 38 12.44 -27.50 3.31
C LEU A 38 12.42 -28.97 2.93
N THR A 39 12.86 -29.25 1.71
CA THR A 39 13.25 -30.61 1.31
C THR A 39 14.46 -31.06 2.11
N GLU A 40 14.77 -32.38 2.14
CA GLU A 40 15.95 -32.91 2.79
C GLU A 40 17.26 -32.30 2.26
N GLU A 41 17.31 -32.08 0.94
CA GLU A 41 18.42 -31.39 0.28
C GLU A 41 18.54 -29.95 0.75
N GLY A 42 17.42 -29.17 0.70
CA GLY A 42 17.38 -27.79 1.17
C GLY A 42 17.77 -27.63 2.62
N LEU A 43 17.37 -28.60 3.49
CA LEU A 43 17.73 -28.60 4.87
C LEU A 43 19.25 -28.87 5.06
N THR A 44 19.82 -29.80 4.29
CA THR A 44 21.24 -30.09 4.29
C THR A 44 22.07 -28.87 3.88
N LEU A 45 21.66 -28.19 2.79
CA LEU A 45 22.32 -26.96 2.33
C LEU A 45 22.23 -25.78 3.32
N SER A 46 21.25 -25.81 4.22
CA SER A 46 21.02 -24.75 5.21
C SER A 46 21.74 -24.99 6.55
N GLN A 47 22.41 -26.15 6.77
CA GLN A 47 23.01 -26.52 8.04
C GLN A 47 24.10 -25.53 8.49
N ASP A 48 24.92 -25.06 7.57
CA ASP A 48 26.07 -24.19 7.87
C ASP A 48 25.73 -22.66 7.74
N MET A 49 24.47 -22.35 7.53
CA MET A 49 24.04 -20.93 7.39
C MET A 49 24.31 -20.13 8.66
N VAL A 50 24.06 -20.72 9.83
CA VAL A 50 24.29 -20.07 11.12
C VAL A 50 25.47 -20.75 11.82
N ARG A 51 26.53 -19.99 12.01
CA ARG A 51 27.75 -20.47 12.63
C ARG A 51 27.81 -20.12 14.12
N ALA A 52 28.02 -21.10 14.97
CA ALA A 52 28.11 -20.91 16.43
C ALA A 52 29.37 -20.11 16.86
N ASP A 53 30.41 -20.06 16.02
CA ASP A 53 31.64 -19.29 16.27
C ASP A 53 31.52 -17.83 15.94
N ILE A 54 30.45 -17.38 15.23
CA ILE A 54 30.20 -16.00 14.89
C ILE A 54 29.12 -15.44 15.84
N PRO A 55 29.44 -14.47 16.71
CA PRO A 55 28.52 -13.99 17.76
C PRO A 55 27.47 -12.99 17.22
N THR A 56 26.72 -13.41 16.21
CA THR A 56 25.61 -12.62 15.66
C THR A 56 24.27 -13.26 15.96
N SER A 57 23.23 -12.43 16.00
CA SER A 57 21.85 -12.89 15.97
C SER A 57 21.04 -12.05 14.98
N SER A 58 19.98 -12.65 14.47
CA SER A 58 19.03 -11.99 13.58
C SER A 58 17.61 -12.20 14.08
N GLU A 59 16.83 -11.14 14.01
CA GLU A 59 15.40 -11.15 14.27
C GLU A 59 14.66 -10.52 13.11
N VAL A 60 13.80 -11.27 12.45
CA VAL A 60 12.95 -10.74 11.38
C VAL A 60 11.91 -9.80 11.97
N GLN A 61 11.92 -8.56 11.53
CA GLN A 61 10.98 -7.52 11.95
C GLN A 61 9.73 -7.53 11.05
N SER A 62 9.93 -7.70 9.76
CA SER A 62 8.83 -7.77 8.79
C SER A 62 9.19 -8.64 7.58
N VAL A 63 8.16 -9.25 6.98
CA VAL A 63 8.22 -9.91 5.67
C VAL A 63 7.09 -9.35 4.81
N LYS A 64 7.46 -8.76 3.66
CA LYS A 64 6.52 -8.23 2.70
C LYS A 64 6.61 -9.03 1.41
N ILE A 65 5.51 -9.68 1.01
CA ILE A 65 5.43 -10.32 -0.30
C ILE A 65 5.39 -9.21 -1.37
N LEU A 66 6.21 -9.35 -2.37
CA LEU A 66 6.33 -8.44 -3.52
C LEU A 66 5.54 -8.97 -4.71
N ASP A 67 5.67 -10.28 -4.96
CA ASP A 67 5.02 -10.93 -6.09
C ASP A 67 4.88 -12.43 -5.86
N VAL A 68 3.88 -13.05 -6.49
CA VAL A 68 3.64 -14.49 -6.52
C VAL A 68 3.24 -14.91 -7.92
N GLU A 69 4.14 -15.59 -8.60
CA GLU A 69 3.92 -16.13 -9.94
C GLU A 69 3.69 -17.66 -9.86
N LYS A 70 2.62 -18.13 -10.50
CA LYS A 70 2.36 -19.60 -10.62
C LYS A 70 2.92 -20.13 -11.92
N ASN A 71 3.77 -21.16 -11.80
CA ASN A 71 4.33 -21.91 -12.92
C ASN A 71 3.98 -23.40 -12.75
N SER A 72 2.86 -23.83 -13.35
CA SER A 72 2.36 -25.21 -13.19
C SER A 72 1.98 -25.54 -11.73
N GLU A 73 2.70 -26.43 -11.08
CA GLU A 73 2.52 -26.85 -9.66
C GLU A 73 3.42 -26.08 -8.70
N GLU A 74 4.30 -25.22 -9.22
CA GLU A 74 5.22 -24.43 -8.44
C GLU A 74 4.84 -22.95 -8.43
N PHE A 75 5.21 -22.30 -7.34
CA PHE A 75 5.03 -20.86 -7.17
C PHE A 75 6.39 -20.19 -6.94
N THR A 76 6.70 -19.24 -7.78
CA THR A 76 7.82 -18.32 -7.56
C THR A 76 7.36 -17.17 -6.68
N VAL A 77 7.93 -17.04 -5.49
CA VAL A 77 7.57 -15.99 -4.53
C VAL A 77 8.73 -15.05 -4.35
N SER A 78 8.50 -13.77 -4.64
CA SER A 78 9.43 -12.68 -4.36
C SER A 78 8.99 -11.91 -3.11
N PHE A 79 9.92 -11.63 -2.18
CA PHE A 79 9.59 -11.01 -0.92
C PHE A 79 10.75 -10.16 -0.38
N LEU A 80 10.40 -9.17 0.45
CA LEU A 80 11.33 -8.31 1.17
C LEU A 80 11.36 -8.76 2.63
N VAL A 81 12.56 -8.89 3.20
CA VAL A 81 12.76 -9.17 4.63
C VAL A 81 13.48 -8.00 5.28
N GLU A 82 12.91 -7.50 6.36
CA GLU A 82 13.59 -6.57 7.26
C GLU A 82 14.06 -7.31 8.50
N GLN A 83 15.35 -7.23 8.79
CA GLN A 83 15.99 -7.95 9.87
C GLN A 83 16.74 -6.99 10.80
N LYS A 84 16.62 -7.21 12.09
CA LYS A 84 17.48 -6.59 13.10
C LYS A 84 18.63 -7.55 13.40
N ILE A 85 19.82 -7.17 12.94
CA ILE A 85 21.05 -7.93 13.21
C ILE A 85 21.71 -7.37 14.46
N MET A 86 22.14 -8.24 15.36
CA MET A 86 22.89 -7.88 16.56
C MET A 86 24.27 -8.52 16.51
N GLU A 87 25.30 -7.71 16.72
CA GLU A 87 26.69 -8.15 16.95
C GLU A 87 27.20 -7.54 18.28
N GLY A 88 27.22 -8.33 19.32
CA GLY A 88 27.48 -7.84 20.67
C GLY A 88 26.44 -6.80 21.09
N LYS A 89 26.89 -5.55 21.32
CA LYS A 89 26.00 -4.40 21.69
C LYS A 89 25.54 -3.57 20.47
N LYS A 90 26.03 -3.87 19.27
CA LYS A 90 25.68 -3.12 18.06
C LYS A 90 24.44 -3.73 17.43
N ALA A 91 23.45 -2.89 17.12
CA ALA A 91 22.25 -3.27 16.39
C ALA A 91 22.26 -2.57 15.02
N GLN A 92 21.88 -3.30 13.97
CA GLN A 92 21.69 -2.77 12.64
C GLN A 92 20.39 -3.34 12.05
N VAL A 93 19.57 -2.50 11.46
CA VAL A 93 18.43 -2.95 10.66
C VAL A 93 18.86 -3.01 9.21
N ILE A 94 18.68 -4.18 8.59
CA ILE A 94 18.93 -4.40 7.17
C ILE A 94 17.63 -4.84 6.49
N SER A 95 17.51 -4.48 5.23
CA SER A 95 16.39 -4.90 4.39
C SER A 95 16.96 -5.52 3.12
N SER A 96 16.46 -6.68 2.72
CA SER A 96 16.91 -7.39 1.52
C SER A 96 15.74 -8.08 0.84
N ALA A 97 15.79 -8.14 -0.50
CA ALA A 97 14.78 -8.81 -1.29
C ALA A 97 15.28 -10.19 -1.75
N TYR A 98 14.40 -11.16 -1.72
CA TYR A 98 14.67 -12.56 -2.05
C TYR A 98 13.59 -13.12 -2.96
N ARG A 99 13.95 -14.20 -3.65
CA ARG A 99 13.05 -15.05 -4.41
C ARG A 99 13.29 -16.50 -4.03
N LEU A 100 12.22 -17.27 -3.92
CA LEU A 100 12.26 -18.72 -3.71
C LEU A 100 11.17 -19.42 -4.54
N THR A 101 11.24 -20.75 -4.62
CA THR A 101 10.21 -21.55 -5.28
C THR A 101 9.54 -22.46 -4.22
N ILE A 102 8.22 -22.55 -4.28
CA ILE A 102 7.36 -23.38 -3.43
C ILE A 102 6.59 -24.32 -4.33
N PHE A 103 6.61 -25.62 -4.03
CA PHE A 103 5.73 -26.61 -4.62
C PHE A 103 4.48 -26.77 -3.75
N GLU A 104 3.32 -26.93 -4.39
CA GLU A 104 2.04 -27.26 -3.74
C GLU A 104 1.54 -28.60 -4.27
N ASP A 105 1.28 -29.55 -3.36
CA ASP A 105 0.71 -30.85 -3.74
C ASP A 105 -0.83 -30.76 -3.94
N GLU A 106 -1.43 -31.87 -4.39
CA GLU A 106 -2.88 -31.99 -4.65
C GLU A 106 -3.73 -31.77 -3.38
N ASN A 107 -3.16 -31.91 -2.19
CA ASN A 107 -3.83 -31.72 -0.90
C ASN A 107 -3.65 -30.29 -0.35
N GLY A 108 -2.91 -29.43 -1.05
CA GLY A 108 -2.59 -28.08 -0.60
C GLY A 108 -1.46 -27.99 0.41
N ASN A 109 -0.60 -29.03 0.50
CA ASN A 109 0.62 -28.95 1.32
C ASN A 109 1.74 -28.29 0.51
N HIS A 110 2.63 -27.61 1.22
CA HIS A 110 3.67 -26.79 0.62
C HIS A 110 5.05 -27.24 1.06
N VAL A 111 6.03 -27.12 0.15
CA VAL A 111 7.45 -27.29 0.44
C VAL A 111 8.29 -26.33 -0.39
N VAL A 112 9.34 -25.78 0.18
CA VAL A 112 10.31 -24.94 -0.54
C VAL A 112 11.24 -25.87 -1.34
N THR A 113 11.19 -25.72 -2.68
CA THR A 113 12.01 -26.50 -3.62
C THR A 113 13.28 -25.78 -4.07
N SER A 114 13.30 -24.43 -3.97
CA SER A 114 14.48 -23.64 -4.24
C SER A 114 14.73 -22.67 -3.08
N LEU A 115 15.92 -22.71 -2.49
CA LEU A 115 16.31 -21.83 -1.38
C LEU A 115 16.28 -20.34 -1.81
N PRO A 116 16.14 -19.41 -0.83
CA PRO A 116 16.08 -17.99 -1.11
C PRO A 116 17.30 -17.47 -1.86
N THR A 117 17.09 -16.91 -3.04
CA THR A 117 18.10 -16.21 -3.83
C THR A 117 17.89 -14.70 -3.69
N MET A 118 18.96 -13.97 -3.41
CA MET A 118 18.89 -12.50 -3.30
C MET A 118 18.59 -11.88 -4.67
N ILE A 119 17.65 -10.92 -4.69
CA ILE A 119 17.25 -10.18 -5.90
C ILE A 119 17.35 -8.66 -5.65
N ALA A 120 17.27 -7.87 -6.71
CA ALA A 120 17.16 -6.42 -6.61
C ALA A 120 15.89 -6.02 -5.86
N LYS A 121 16.00 -5.00 -5.03
CA LYS A 121 14.81 -4.41 -4.38
C LYS A 121 13.96 -3.65 -5.41
N PRO A 122 12.64 -3.62 -5.24
CA PRO A 122 11.81 -2.71 -6.03
C PRO A 122 12.25 -1.26 -5.82
N GLU A 123 12.37 -0.54 -6.91
CA GLU A 123 12.63 0.89 -6.92
C GLU A 123 11.33 1.66 -7.16
N LYS A 124 11.32 2.93 -6.74
CA LYS A 124 10.23 3.83 -7.07
C LYS A 124 10.24 4.09 -8.58
N ALA A 125 9.07 3.92 -9.22
CA ALA A 125 8.94 4.28 -10.62
C ALA A 125 9.23 5.78 -10.83
N GLU A 126 9.97 6.09 -11.88
CA GLU A 126 10.13 7.46 -12.36
C GLU A 126 8.83 7.88 -13.04
N TYR A 127 8.22 8.94 -12.53
CA TYR A 127 7.00 9.49 -13.09
C TYR A 127 7.08 11.01 -13.14
N GLU A 128 7.04 11.54 -14.34
CA GLU A 128 6.94 12.99 -14.58
C GLU A 128 5.46 13.40 -14.57
N VAL A 129 5.11 14.24 -13.62
CA VAL A 129 3.76 14.82 -13.56
C VAL A 129 3.59 15.77 -14.75
N LYS A 130 2.69 15.43 -15.67
CA LYS A 130 2.29 16.38 -16.72
C LYS A 130 1.60 17.56 -16.05
N GLN A 131 2.17 18.75 -16.20
CA GLN A 131 1.51 19.97 -15.78
C GLN A 131 0.22 20.12 -16.61
N VAL A 132 -0.89 20.27 -15.93
CA VAL A 132 -2.20 20.46 -16.54
C VAL A 132 -2.67 21.82 -16.08
N GLU A 133 -2.92 22.71 -17.03
CA GLU A 133 -3.42 24.06 -16.79
C GLU A 133 -4.94 24.10 -17.01
N SER A 134 -5.59 25.08 -16.41
CA SER A 134 -7.02 25.33 -16.65
C SER A 134 -7.28 25.73 -18.10
N ASP A 135 -8.46 25.38 -18.60
CA ASP A 135 -8.92 25.85 -19.89
C ASP A 135 -9.04 27.38 -19.90
N SER A 136 -8.42 28.01 -20.85
CA SER A 136 -8.47 29.49 -21.00
C SER A 136 -9.83 30.04 -21.47
N GLU A 137 -10.74 29.14 -21.87
CA GLU A 137 -12.08 29.50 -22.36
C GLU A 137 -13.09 29.73 -21.23
N ILE A 138 -12.81 29.20 -20.02
CA ILE A 138 -13.69 29.40 -18.85
C ILE A 138 -13.52 30.83 -18.32
N ASP A 139 -14.62 31.56 -18.31
CA ASP A 139 -14.61 32.93 -17.81
C ASP A 139 -14.41 33.04 -16.31
N ALA A 140 -13.84 34.15 -15.85
CA ALA A 140 -13.50 34.37 -14.43
C ALA A 140 -14.72 34.30 -13.50
N LYS A 141 -15.91 34.72 -13.98
CA LYS A 141 -17.14 34.70 -13.18
C LYS A 141 -17.60 33.27 -12.94
N THR A 142 -17.59 32.43 -13.96
CA THR A 142 -17.91 30.98 -13.84
C THR A 142 -16.94 30.29 -12.90
N THR A 143 -15.64 30.58 -12.99
CA THR A 143 -14.61 30.05 -12.09
C THR A 143 -14.87 30.46 -10.63
N GLU A 144 -15.22 31.74 -10.39
CA GLU A 144 -15.55 32.23 -9.04
C GLU A 144 -16.81 31.54 -8.48
N GLU A 145 -17.89 31.48 -9.26
CA GLU A 145 -19.13 30.80 -8.86
C GLU A 145 -18.89 29.30 -8.47
N ILE A 146 -18.10 28.62 -9.28
CA ILE A 146 -17.75 27.18 -8.99
C ILE A 146 -16.91 27.09 -7.72
N THR A 147 -15.94 27.98 -7.53
CA THR A 147 -15.08 27.97 -6.34
C THR A 147 -15.90 28.19 -5.08
N GLU A 148 -16.80 29.19 -5.07
CA GLU A 148 -17.70 29.46 -3.94
C GLU A 148 -18.65 28.29 -3.64
N PHE A 149 -19.17 27.66 -4.69
CA PHE A 149 -20.00 26.46 -4.57
C PHE A 149 -19.21 25.31 -3.94
N LEU A 150 -18.00 25.02 -4.41
CA LEU A 150 -17.14 23.95 -3.90
C LEU A 150 -16.69 24.22 -2.46
N GLU A 151 -16.34 25.46 -2.11
CA GLU A 151 -16.03 25.80 -0.72
C GLU A 151 -17.22 25.55 0.21
N THR A 152 -18.43 25.91 -0.21
CA THR A 152 -19.65 25.67 0.57
C THR A 152 -19.90 24.17 0.72
N PHE A 153 -19.78 23.41 -0.36
CA PHE A 153 -19.91 21.98 -0.36
C PHE A 153 -18.89 21.30 0.58
N PHE A 154 -17.59 21.60 0.43
CA PHE A 154 -16.56 20.95 1.23
C PHE A 154 -16.53 21.37 2.70
N LYS A 155 -17.08 22.55 3.05
CA LYS A 155 -17.34 22.94 4.45
C LYS A 155 -18.40 22.03 5.10
N LEU A 156 -19.42 21.67 4.36
CA LEU A 156 -20.55 20.86 4.82
C LEU A 156 -20.22 19.34 4.77
N TYR A 157 -19.54 18.90 3.73
CA TYR A 157 -19.37 17.50 3.34
C TYR A 157 -18.93 16.55 4.48
N PRO A 158 -17.97 16.90 5.36
CA PRO A 158 -17.53 16.01 6.42
C PRO A 158 -18.64 15.52 7.37
N THR A 159 -19.65 16.37 7.59
CA THR A 159 -20.74 16.10 8.56
C THR A 159 -22.12 16.00 7.93
N ALA A 160 -22.19 16.20 6.61
CA ALA A 160 -23.46 16.26 5.88
C ALA A 160 -24.22 14.92 5.95
N SER A 161 -25.52 15.00 6.16
CA SER A 161 -26.45 13.91 5.94
C SER A 161 -26.73 13.71 4.42
N GLU A 162 -27.26 12.54 4.06
CA GLU A 162 -27.65 12.25 2.67
C GLU A 162 -28.61 13.32 2.10
N LYS A 163 -29.59 13.75 2.89
CA LYS A 163 -30.54 14.79 2.50
C LYS A 163 -29.90 16.15 2.24
N GLU A 164 -28.87 16.50 2.98
CA GLU A 164 -28.12 17.74 2.76
C GLU A 164 -27.28 17.66 1.50
N LEU A 165 -26.69 16.48 1.22
CA LEU A 165 -25.92 16.28 -0.02
C LEU A 165 -26.77 16.34 -1.28
N GLU A 166 -28.06 15.97 -1.25
CA GLU A 166 -28.99 16.06 -2.40
C GLU A 166 -29.08 17.47 -3.01
N TYR A 167 -28.80 18.51 -2.22
CA TYR A 167 -28.76 19.89 -2.74
C TYR A 167 -27.53 20.18 -3.60
N TYR A 168 -26.43 19.42 -3.38
CA TYR A 168 -25.13 19.66 -4.00
C TYR A 168 -24.74 18.60 -5.02
N VAL A 169 -25.28 17.38 -4.91
CA VAL A 169 -24.92 16.25 -5.77
C VAL A 169 -26.14 15.68 -6.48
N GLU A 170 -25.92 15.11 -7.66
CA GLU A 170 -26.95 14.38 -8.40
C GLU A 170 -26.73 12.87 -8.23
N ASN A 171 -27.81 12.09 -8.23
CA ASN A 171 -27.79 10.63 -8.25
C ASN A 171 -26.90 9.99 -7.16
N ASN A 172 -26.70 10.65 -6.03
CA ASN A 172 -25.87 10.17 -4.91
C ASN A 172 -24.44 9.78 -5.34
N VAL A 173 -23.83 10.49 -6.29
CA VAL A 173 -22.47 10.24 -6.77
C VAL A 173 -21.40 10.44 -5.69
N ILE A 174 -21.74 11.14 -4.60
CA ILE A 174 -20.90 11.28 -3.40
C ILE A 174 -21.76 10.88 -2.20
N GLN A 175 -21.21 10.01 -1.35
CA GLN A 175 -21.88 9.51 -0.14
C GLN A 175 -21.41 10.28 1.12
N PRO A 176 -22.25 10.36 2.18
CA PRO A 176 -21.82 10.91 3.47
C PRO A 176 -20.60 10.18 4.03
N ILE A 177 -19.61 10.92 4.51
CA ILE A 177 -18.41 10.34 5.13
C ILE A 177 -18.46 10.35 6.67
N ASN A 178 -19.32 11.17 7.28
CA ASN A 178 -19.55 11.24 8.73
C ASN A 178 -18.25 11.30 9.55
N THR A 179 -17.41 12.31 9.28
CA THR A 179 -16.12 12.51 9.94
C THR A 179 -16.05 13.86 10.64
N ASN A 180 -15.10 14.00 11.59
CA ASN A 180 -14.85 15.26 12.30
C ASN A 180 -13.74 16.09 11.64
N LEU A 181 -13.69 16.09 10.32
CA LEU A 181 -12.76 16.91 9.56
C LEU A 181 -13.25 18.34 9.48
N LYS A 182 -12.36 19.31 9.68
CA LYS A 182 -12.66 20.73 9.52
C LYS A 182 -12.04 21.24 8.23
N PHE A 183 -12.88 21.81 7.36
CA PHE A 183 -12.42 22.44 6.13
C PHE A 183 -11.46 23.59 6.44
N VAL A 184 -10.34 23.62 5.71
CA VAL A 184 -9.34 24.71 5.80
C VAL A 184 -9.39 25.54 4.54
N GLU A 185 -9.09 24.95 3.39
CA GLU A 185 -9.03 25.67 2.10
C GLU A 185 -9.12 24.70 0.92
N ILE A 186 -9.42 25.27 -0.24
CA ILE A 186 -9.24 24.66 -1.55
C ILE A 186 -7.92 25.17 -2.13
N THR A 187 -7.08 24.26 -2.63
CA THR A 187 -5.80 24.59 -3.24
C THR A 187 -5.71 24.06 -4.67
N ASN A 188 -5.04 24.81 -5.53
CA ASN A 188 -4.74 24.43 -6.91
C ASN A 188 -5.96 23.94 -7.73
N PRO A 189 -7.09 24.64 -7.74
CA PRO A 189 -8.22 24.26 -8.56
C PRO A 189 -7.86 24.43 -10.04
N ILE A 190 -8.14 23.38 -10.84
CA ILE A 190 -7.92 23.36 -12.29
C ILE A 190 -9.27 23.05 -12.94
N TYR A 191 -9.68 23.90 -13.89
CA TYR A 191 -10.98 23.84 -14.52
C TYR A 191 -10.84 23.46 -15.99
N PHE A 192 -11.73 22.59 -16.47
CA PHE A 192 -11.81 22.19 -17.87
C PHE A 192 -13.25 22.31 -18.34
N GLU A 193 -13.47 23.12 -19.37
CA GLU A 193 -14.78 23.22 -20.00
C GLU A 193 -15.08 21.94 -20.78
N THR A 194 -16.31 21.48 -20.66
CA THR A 194 -16.87 20.43 -21.50
C THR A 194 -18.18 20.96 -22.08
N LYS A 195 -18.79 20.31 -23.05
CA LYS A 195 -19.90 20.81 -23.83
C LYS A 195 -21.05 21.39 -22.98
N ASP A 196 -21.40 20.73 -21.86
CA ASP A 196 -22.55 21.09 -21.00
C ASP A 196 -22.18 21.07 -19.50
N SER A 197 -20.88 21.02 -19.16
CA SER A 197 -20.41 20.87 -17.78
C SER A 197 -18.98 21.37 -17.63
N VAL A 198 -18.52 21.49 -16.38
CA VAL A 198 -17.14 21.85 -16.06
C VAL A 198 -16.54 20.73 -15.23
N ARG A 199 -15.42 20.19 -15.69
CA ARG A 199 -14.61 19.28 -14.88
C ARG A 199 -13.65 20.09 -14.02
N VAL A 200 -13.59 19.77 -12.73
CA VAL A 200 -12.72 20.45 -11.78
C VAL A 200 -11.84 19.44 -11.08
N LYS A 201 -10.52 19.65 -11.16
CA LYS A 201 -9.56 18.98 -10.29
C LYS A 201 -9.24 19.92 -9.14
N VAL A 202 -9.37 19.43 -7.92
CA VAL A 202 -9.21 20.26 -6.74
C VAL A 202 -8.54 19.48 -5.62
N ILE A 203 -7.67 20.14 -4.87
CA ILE A 203 -7.13 19.64 -3.61
C ILE A 203 -7.83 20.38 -2.48
N VAL A 204 -8.39 19.63 -1.55
CA VAL A 204 -9.12 20.15 -0.40
C VAL A 204 -8.36 19.80 0.86
N LYS A 205 -7.97 20.82 1.61
CA LYS A 205 -7.27 20.67 2.87
C LYS A 205 -8.24 20.64 4.03
N TYR A 206 -8.12 19.61 4.86
CA TYR A 206 -8.89 19.45 6.10
C TYR A 206 -7.96 19.32 7.31
N LEU A 207 -8.39 19.86 8.43
CA LEU A 207 -7.79 19.61 9.72
C LEU A 207 -8.55 18.46 10.41
N ASP A 208 -7.84 17.40 10.79
CA ASP A 208 -8.35 16.38 11.68
C ASP A 208 -8.13 16.81 13.14
N ASP A 209 -9.23 16.99 13.87
CA ASP A 209 -9.17 17.45 15.26
C ASP A 209 -8.71 16.35 16.24
N VAL A 210 -8.77 15.08 15.84
CA VAL A 210 -8.34 13.95 16.67
C VAL A 210 -6.83 13.73 16.51
N GLU A 211 -6.39 13.61 15.27
CA GLU A 211 -4.97 13.38 14.95
C GLU A 211 -4.12 14.64 15.06
N LYS A 212 -4.74 15.84 15.03
CA LYS A 212 -4.06 17.16 15.03
C LYS A 212 -3.14 17.38 13.82
N VAL A 213 -3.49 16.77 12.70
CA VAL A 213 -2.80 16.92 11.42
C VAL A 213 -3.74 17.44 10.34
N THR A 214 -3.16 18.00 9.28
CA THR A 214 -3.91 18.36 8.09
C THR A 214 -3.78 17.30 7.02
N HIS A 215 -4.88 17.02 6.33
CA HIS A 215 -4.94 16.10 5.20
C HIS A 215 -5.30 16.86 3.93
N ASP A 216 -4.61 16.55 2.85
CA ASP A 216 -4.92 17.02 1.51
C ASP A 216 -5.61 15.90 0.73
N PHE A 217 -6.88 16.13 0.36
CA PHE A 217 -7.66 15.19 -0.45
C PHE A 217 -7.85 15.74 -1.86
N GLN A 218 -7.57 14.92 -2.85
CA GLN A 218 -7.74 15.29 -4.25
C GLN A 218 -9.08 14.76 -4.78
N TYR A 219 -9.83 15.63 -5.44
CA TYR A 219 -11.09 15.29 -6.10
C TYR A 219 -11.04 15.64 -7.58
N ASN A 220 -11.63 14.79 -8.40
CA ASN A 220 -11.94 15.07 -9.80
C ASN A 220 -13.46 15.09 -9.93
N LEU A 221 -14.02 16.27 -10.09
CA LEU A 221 -15.46 16.48 -10.08
C LEU A 221 -15.95 16.90 -11.46
N LEU A 222 -17.12 16.42 -11.84
CA LEU A 222 -17.87 16.97 -12.97
C LEU A 222 -19.05 17.77 -12.41
N LEU A 223 -19.15 19.04 -12.82
CA LEU A 223 -20.20 19.93 -12.38
C LEU A 223 -21.07 20.34 -13.56
N SER A 224 -22.36 20.40 -13.35
CA SER A 224 -23.31 21.01 -14.28
C SER A 224 -24.12 22.11 -13.61
N LYS A 225 -24.58 23.06 -14.39
CA LYS A 225 -25.41 24.17 -13.92
C LYS A 225 -26.79 24.13 -14.58
N ALA A 226 -27.83 23.93 -13.78
CA ALA A 226 -29.21 24.17 -14.17
C ALA A 226 -29.66 25.51 -13.55
N GLU A 227 -30.45 25.51 -12.50
CA GLU A 227 -30.70 26.71 -11.68
C GLU A 227 -29.49 26.98 -10.76
N ASN A 228 -28.88 25.92 -10.20
CA ASN A 228 -27.70 25.96 -9.35
C ASN A 228 -26.65 24.95 -9.83
N TRP A 229 -25.40 25.17 -9.41
CA TRP A 229 -24.35 24.19 -9.64
C TRP A 229 -24.62 22.89 -8.87
N LYS A 230 -24.36 21.75 -9.52
CA LYS A 230 -24.39 20.43 -8.90
C LYS A 230 -23.22 19.58 -9.36
N ILE A 231 -22.75 18.71 -8.46
CA ILE A 231 -21.76 17.66 -8.78
C ILE A 231 -22.51 16.47 -9.39
N THR A 232 -22.19 16.14 -10.63
CA THR A 232 -22.84 15.08 -11.40
C THR A 232 -21.99 13.83 -11.51
N ASN A 233 -20.68 13.92 -11.26
CA ASN A 233 -19.75 12.80 -11.17
C ASN A 233 -18.58 13.12 -10.24
N CYS A 234 -18.00 12.09 -9.61
CA CYS A 234 -16.77 12.15 -8.81
C CYS A 234 -15.92 10.93 -9.17
N GLU A 235 -14.68 11.16 -9.68
CA GLU A 235 -13.71 10.14 -10.09
C GLU A 235 -12.55 10.04 -9.09
#